data_7890e32bf66e4cd39c6fd4dddb560755
#
_entry.id   7890e32bf66e4cd39c6fd4dddb560755
#
_cell.length_a   1.000
_cell.length_b   1.000
_cell.length_c   1.000
_cell.angle_alpha   90.00
_cell.angle_beta   90.00
_cell.angle_gamma   90.00
#
_symmetry.space_group_name_H-M   'P 1'
#
loop_
_entity.id
_entity.type
_entity.pdbx_description
1 polymer ?
#
loop_
_entity_poly.entity_id
_entity_poly.type
_entity_poly.pdbx_seq_one_letter_code
_entity_poly.pdbx_strand_id
1 'polypeptide(L)'
;MAKKTEKTQKTDRLMPFSPKMVGILADEIAKTVVNRLPAFRRQKRVRKPKKIENAIFVDTSAIIDGRIFDVINLGLLRGEIVVLESILLELKHIADSKDLVKRERGRKGLLLLEKVKKVRDLKLDVLSLEKEKEMSLENLGEVDEKLISAAKQNKARLITCDYNLEKKASISGVTAINVNTLANVLKIIAVPGETLHIKIQHKGKDITQGVGYLDDGTMIVVENASLDLGKELDVVVSRVIQTTAGRILFSKKI
;
A
#
# COMPACT_ATOMS: atom_id res chain seq x y z
N MET A 1 71.65 -51.86 -60.07
CA MET A 1 70.64 -51.52 -61.10
C MET A 1 69.27 -51.41 -60.41
N ALA A 2 68.79 -50.22 -60.17
CA ALA A 2 67.48 -49.98 -59.56
C ALA A 2 66.91 -48.72 -60.22
N LYS A 3 65.81 -48.85 -60.94
CA LYS A 3 65.07 -47.77 -61.55
C LYS A 3 64.14 -47.09 -60.49
N LYS A 4 64.41 -45.82 -60.35
CA LYS A 4 63.56 -44.91 -59.59
C LYS A 4 62.35 -44.54 -60.44
N THR A 5 61.11 -44.82 -59.98
CA THR A 5 59.89 -44.34 -60.58
C THR A 5 59.38 -43.15 -59.78
N GLU A 6 59.44 -41.96 -60.42
CA GLU A 6 58.81 -40.76 -59.90
C GLU A 6 57.30 -40.81 -60.10
N LYS A 7 56.57 -40.66 -59.01
CA LYS A 7 55.13 -40.40 -59.01
C LYS A 7 54.90 -38.89 -58.98
N THR A 8 54.42 -38.38 -60.11
CA THR A 8 53.97 -37.00 -60.29
C THR A 8 52.65 -36.83 -59.54
N GLN A 9 52.64 -36.00 -58.49
CA GLN A 9 51.41 -35.54 -57.83
C GLN A 9 50.77 -34.45 -58.68
N LYS A 10 49.55 -34.71 -59.20
CA LYS A 10 48.68 -33.69 -59.78
C LYS A 10 48.15 -32.81 -58.66
N THR A 11 48.62 -31.61 -58.53
CA THR A 11 47.97 -30.57 -57.73
C THR A 11 46.79 -30.05 -58.52
N ASP A 12 45.56 -30.36 -57.98
CA ASP A 12 44.34 -29.74 -58.45
C ASP A 12 44.40 -28.23 -58.17
N ARG A 13 44.59 -27.44 -59.23
CA ARG A 13 44.46 -25.98 -59.21
C ARG A 13 42.99 -25.65 -59.12
N LEU A 14 42.53 -25.29 -57.92
CA LEU A 14 41.23 -24.62 -57.68
C LEU A 14 41.22 -23.35 -58.54
N MET A 15 40.34 -23.27 -59.53
CA MET A 15 40.17 -22.07 -60.37
C MET A 15 39.80 -20.86 -59.44
N PRO A 16 40.47 -19.73 -59.58
CA PRO A 16 40.14 -18.54 -58.81
C PRO A 16 38.73 -18.03 -59.21
N PHE A 17 37.80 -17.97 -58.28
CA PHE A 17 36.49 -17.35 -58.51
C PHE A 17 36.68 -15.93 -59.04
N SER A 18 35.95 -15.57 -60.11
CA SER A 18 36.05 -14.22 -60.68
C SER A 18 35.54 -13.20 -59.59
N PRO A 19 36.17 -11.99 -59.59
CA PRO A 19 35.76 -10.96 -58.59
C PRO A 19 34.24 -10.68 -58.55
N LYS A 20 33.55 -10.83 -59.69
CA LYS A 20 32.09 -10.69 -59.80
C LYS A 20 31.34 -11.82 -59.10
N MET A 21 31.84 -13.05 -59.17
CA MET A 21 31.22 -14.19 -58.48
C MET A 21 31.40 -14.08 -56.95
N VAL A 22 32.53 -13.60 -56.49
CA VAL A 22 32.80 -13.37 -55.07
C VAL A 22 31.86 -12.29 -54.52
N GLY A 23 31.58 -11.23 -55.27
CA GLY A 23 30.61 -10.19 -54.87
C GLY A 23 29.17 -10.72 -54.77
N ILE A 24 28.74 -11.52 -55.76
CA ILE A 24 27.40 -12.11 -55.76
C ILE A 24 27.21 -13.08 -54.58
N LEU A 25 28.22 -13.94 -54.33
CA LEU A 25 28.21 -14.86 -53.18
C LEU A 25 28.24 -14.12 -51.84
N ALA A 26 29.00 -13.03 -51.73
CA ALA A 26 29.02 -12.21 -50.51
C ALA A 26 27.67 -11.54 -50.23
N ASP A 27 27.00 -11.02 -51.26
CA ASP A 27 25.67 -10.42 -51.14
C ASP A 27 24.60 -11.46 -50.79
N GLU A 28 24.68 -12.67 -51.31
CA GLU A 28 23.72 -13.74 -51.03
C GLU A 28 23.92 -14.30 -49.62
N ILE A 29 25.17 -14.44 -49.18
CA ILE A 29 25.48 -14.80 -47.78
C ILE A 29 25.03 -13.69 -46.84
N ALA A 30 25.28 -12.43 -47.14
CA ALA A 30 24.84 -11.29 -46.34
C ALA A 30 23.30 -11.26 -46.19
N LYS A 31 22.56 -11.45 -47.29
CA LYS A 31 21.09 -11.54 -47.27
C LYS A 31 20.61 -12.73 -46.49
N THR A 32 21.23 -13.90 -46.59
CA THR A 32 20.85 -15.10 -45.88
C THR A 32 21.14 -14.97 -44.38
N VAL A 33 22.25 -14.36 -43.99
CA VAL A 33 22.61 -14.09 -42.60
C VAL A 33 21.68 -13.04 -42.00
N VAL A 34 21.38 -11.96 -42.73
CA VAL A 34 20.42 -10.94 -42.24
C VAL A 34 19.01 -11.50 -42.07
N ASN A 35 18.56 -12.40 -42.95
CA ASN A 35 17.23 -13.03 -42.87
C ASN A 35 17.14 -14.14 -41.81
N ARG A 36 18.28 -14.76 -41.45
CA ARG A 36 18.34 -15.81 -40.41
C ARG A 36 18.69 -15.28 -39.00
N LEU A 37 19.26 -14.09 -38.93
CA LEU A 37 19.41 -13.43 -37.63
C LEU A 37 17.99 -13.09 -37.12
N PRO A 38 17.57 -13.62 -35.98
CA PRO A 38 16.35 -13.13 -35.34
C PRO A 38 16.52 -11.61 -35.27
N ALA A 39 15.55 -10.88 -35.86
CA ALA A 39 15.57 -9.44 -35.82
C ALA A 39 15.85 -9.06 -34.38
N PHE A 40 17.05 -8.57 -34.07
CA PHE A 40 17.36 -7.89 -32.82
C PHE A 40 16.49 -6.64 -32.83
N ARG A 41 15.18 -6.86 -32.59
CA ARG A 41 14.26 -5.82 -32.22
C ARG A 41 14.92 -5.24 -30.98
N ARG A 42 15.60 -4.11 -31.11
CA ARG A 42 16.01 -3.29 -29.96
C ARG A 42 14.76 -3.19 -29.13
N GLN A 43 14.64 -4.09 -28.14
CA GLN A 43 13.63 -3.91 -27.11
C GLN A 43 13.89 -2.49 -26.63
N LYS A 44 12.95 -1.58 -26.95
CA LYS A 44 12.96 -0.26 -26.34
C LYS A 44 13.14 -0.56 -24.87
N ARG A 45 14.31 -0.25 -24.31
CA ARG A 45 14.53 -0.37 -22.85
C ARG A 45 13.36 0.39 -22.24
N VAL A 46 12.35 -0.34 -21.78
CA VAL A 46 11.28 0.25 -21.00
C VAL A 46 12.01 0.93 -19.85
N ARG A 47 12.06 2.25 -19.89
CA ARG A 47 12.69 3.01 -18.82
C ARG A 47 11.92 2.60 -17.57
N LYS A 48 12.60 1.96 -16.63
CA LYS A 48 11.97 1.64 -15.33
C LYS A 48 11.37 2.93 -14.80
N PRO A 49 10.09 2.92 -14.41
CA PRO A 49 9.47 4.14 -13.90
C PRO A 49 10.33 4.71 -12.76
N LYS A 50 10.49 6.03 -12.74
CA LYS A 50 11.27 6.70 -11.71
C LYS A 50 10.58 6.43 -10.37
N LYS A 51 11.31 5.86 -9.42
CA LYS A 51 10.77 5.60 -8.09
C LYS A 51 10.40 6.93 -7.41
N ILE A 52 9.28 6.92 -6.73
CA ILE A 52 8.84 8.04 -5.90
C ILE A 52 9.50 7.85 -4.53
N GLU A 53 10.41 8.76 -4.19
CA GLU A 53 11.14 8.67 -2.92
C GLU A 53 10.21 8.98 -1.74
N ASN A 54 10.34 8.19 -0.66
CA ASN A 54 9.51 8.33 0.54
C ASN A 54 8.00 8.33 0.28
N ALA A 55 7.55 7.61 -0.75
CA ALA A 55 6.13 7.53 -1.05
C ALA A 55 5.33 6.84 0.07
N ILE A 56 4.11 7.32 0.24
CA ILE A 56 3.10 6.75 1.14
C ILE A 56 1.87 6.48 0.30
N PHE A 57 1.61 5.22 0.00
CA PHE A 57 0.40 4.82 -0.70
C PHE A 57 -0.76 4.74 0.28
N VAL A 58 -1.92 5.26 -0.11
CA VAL A 58 -3.09 5.33 0.76
C VAL A 58 -4.25 4.59 0.11
N ASP A 59 -4.85 3.69 0.87
CA ASP A 59 -5.99 2.89 0.48
C ASP A 59 -7.31 3.67 0.61
N THR A 60 -8.35 3.23 -0.12
CA THR A 60 -9.70 3.79 -0.10
C THR A 60 -10.27 3.87 1.33
N SER A 61 -10.07 2.84 2.14
CA SER A 61 -10.55 2.80 3.53
C SER A 61 -9.92 3.88 4.41
N ALA A 62 -8.61 4.12 4.25
CA ALA A 62 -7.89 5.14 5.00
C ALA A 62 -8.23 6.57 4.53
N ILE A 63 -8.53 6.75 3.23
CA ILE A 63 -9.00 8.02 2.69
C ILE A 63 -10.36 8.39 3.26
N ILE A 64 -11.30 7.44 3.30
CA ILE A 64 -12.65 7.64 3.86
C ILE A 64 -12.61 7.94 5.36
N ASP A 65 -11.75 7.24 6.09
CA ASP A 65 -11.54 7.45 7.52
C ASP A 65 -11.01 8.86 7.80
N GLY A 66 -9.94 9.26 7.13
CA GLY A 66 -9.39 10.61 7.13
C GLY A 66 -8.40 10.92 8.25
N ARG A 67 -8.42 10.20 9.39
CA ARG A 67 -7.54 10.44 10.56
C ARG A 67 -6.05 10.49 10.21
N ILE A 68 -5.65 9.72 9.20
CA ILE A 68 -4.25 9.68 8.79
C ILE A 68 -3.74 11.02 8.27
N PHE A 69 -4.61 11.82 7.65
CA PHE A 69 -4.23 13.13 7.14
C PHE A 69 -3.94 14.10 8.27
N ASP A 70 -4.62 13.98 9.42
CA ASP A 70 -4.33 14.75 10.61
C ASP A 70 -2.96 14.37 11.18
N VAL A 71 -2.64 13.08 11.23
CA VAL A 71 -1.32 12.58 11.67
C VAL A 71 -0.19 13.08 10.76
N ILE A 72 -0.43 13.15 9.45
CA ILE A 72 0.52 13.69 8.48
C ILE A 72 0.67 15.20 8.66
N ASN A 73 -0.43 15.93 8.86
CA ASN A 73 -0.42 17.38 9.11
C ASN A 73 0.36 17.75 10.38
N LEU A 74 0.35 16.88 11.40
CA LEU A 74 1.17 17.04 12.61
C LEU A 74 2.67 16.79 12.36
N GLY A 75 3.06 16.39 11.13
CA GLY A 75 4.45 16.14 10.78
C GLY A 75 5.01 14.81 11.29
N LEU A 76 4.19 13.93 11.87
CA LEU A 76 4.58 12.62 12.37
C LEU A 76 4.91 11.64 11.26
N LEU A 77 4.25 11.75 10.11
CA LEU A 77 4.54 10.97 8.92
C LEU A 77 4.98 11.91 7.80
N ARG A 78 6.24 11.74 7.36
CA ARG A 78 6.81 12.52 6.26
C ARG A 78 6.87 11.66 4.99
N GLY A 79 6.55 12.26 3.86
CA GLY A 79 6.61 11.61 2.56
C GLY A 79 5.63 12.21 1.55
N GLU A 80 5.70 11.71 0.35
CA GLU A 80 4.76 12.05 -0.72
C GLU A 80 3.57 11.10 -0.66
N ILE A 81 2.36 11.66 -0.49
CA ILE A 81 1.13 10.88 -0.50
C ILE A 81 0.84 10.50 -1.95
N VAL A 82 0.70 9.22 -2.21
CA VAL A 82 0.41 8.69 -3.53
C VAL A 82 -0.91 7.94 -3.50
N VAL A 83 -1.81 8.35 -4.37
CA VAL A 83 -3.11 7.68 -4.57
C VAL A 83 -3.13 7.12 -5.98
N LEU A 84 -3.45 5.83 -6.13
CA LEU A 84 -3.65 5.24 -7.44
C LEU A 84 -4.92 5.80 -8.09
N GLU A 85 -4.92 5.98 -9.41
CA GLU A 85 -6.14 6.39 -10.12
C GLU A 85 -7.24 5.33 -10.00
N SER A 86 -6.85 4.04 -9.92
CA SER A 86 -7.78 2.94 -9.62
C SER A 86 -8.48 3.11 -8.27
N ILE A 87 -7.80 3.62 -7.24
CA ILE A 87 -8.39 3.98 -5.93
C ILE A 87 -9.37 5.16 -6.07
N LEU A 88 -9.02 6.18 -6.86
CA LEU A 88 -9.93 7.29 -7.11
C LEU A 88 -11.20 6.86 -7.84
N LEU A 89 -11.09 5.93 -8.78
CA LEU A 89 -12.25 5.37 -9.49
C LEU A 89 -13.14 4.57 -8.53
N GLU A 90 -12.56 3.77 -7.64
CA GLU A 90 -13.30 3.07 -6.60
C GLU A 90 -14.02 4.06 -5.67
N LEU A 91 -13.34 5.10 -5.22
CA LEU A 91 -13.91 6.14 -4.35
C LEU A 91 -15.05 6.89 -5.03
N LYS A 92 -14.95 7.20 -6.34
CA LYS A 92 -16.04 7.75 -7.13
C LYS A 92 -17.22 6.78 -7.21
N HIS A 93 -16.96 5.50 -7.45
CA HIS A 93 -18.01 4.49 -7.49
C HIS A 93 -18.77 4.39 -6.16
N ILE A 94 -18.05 4.47 -5.04
CA ILE A 94 -18.64 4.55 -3.69
C ILE A 94 -19.47 5.83 -3.53
N ALA A 95 -18.98 6.97 -4.02
CA ALA A 95 -19.66 8.26 -3.96
C ALA A 95 -20.94 8.34 -4.83
N ASP A 96 -21.04 7.49 -5.85
CA ASP A 96 -22.20 7.36 -6.74
C ASP A 96 -23.13 6.20 -6.34
N SER A 97 -22.85 5.53 -5.22
CA SER A 97 -23.67 4.43 -4.73
C SER A 97 -25.12 4.85 -4.43
N LYS A 98 -26.07 3.93 -4.66
CA LYS A 98 -27.47 4.10 -4.28
C LYS A 98 -27.67 4.12 -2.75
N ASP A 99 -26.80 3.45 -2.01
CA ASP A 99 -26.77 3.44 -0.55
C ASP A 99 -26.29 4.82 -0.04
N LEU A 100 -27.14 5.48 0.75
CA LEU A 100 -26.88 6.82 1.29
C LEU A 100 -25.60 6.86 2.13
N VAL A 101 -25.38 5.85 2.98
CA VAL A 101 -24.24 5.82 3.88
C VAL A 101 -22.93 5.62 3.11
N LYS A 102 -22.94 4.71 2.13
CA LYS A 102 -21.77 4.51 1.25
C LYS A 102 -21.48 5.77 0.45
N ARG A 103 -22.52 6.38 -0.13
CA ARG A 103 -22.39 7.61 -0.91
C ARG A 103 -21.77 8.75 -0.10
N GLU A 104 -22.25 8.96 1.11
CA GLU A 104 -21.71 9.97 2.04
C GLU A 104 -20.24 9.72 2.37
N ARG A 105 -19.88 8.47 2.64
CA ARG A 105 -18.49 8.08 2.90
C ARG A 105 -17.59 8.35 1.69
N GLY A 106 -18.02 7.97 0.49
CA GLY A 106 -17.27 8.24 -0.74
C GLY A 106 -17.05 9.74 -0.97
N ARG A 107 -18.12 10.55 -0.84
CA ARG A 107 -18.05 12.02 -0.97
C ARG A 107 -17.13 12.65 0.07
N LYS A 108 -17.20 12.19 1.33
CA LYS A 108 -16.29 12.63 2.39
C LYS A 108 -14.84 12.37 1.99
N GLY A 109 -14.53 11.17 1.49
CA GLY A 109 -13.19 10.82 1.06
C GLY A 109 -12.66 11.73 -0.06
N LEU A 110 -13.48 12.01 -1.09
CA LEU A 110 -13.11 12.92 -2.17
C LEU A 110 -12.85 14.35 -1.67
N LEU A 111 -13.69 14.85 -0.75
CA LEU A 111 -13.50 16.18 -0.14
C LEU A 111 -12.22 16.24 0.71
N LEU A 112 -11.88 15.17 1.41
CA LEU A 112 -10.64 15.09 2.20
C LEU A 112 -9.42 15.15 1.28
N LEU A 113 -9.39 14.40 0.18
CA LEU A 113 -8.31 14.45 -0.81
C LEU A 113 -8.16 15.85 -1.42
N GLU A 114 -9.26 16.52 -1.71
CA GLU A 114 -9.23 17.89 -2.20
C GLU A 114 -8.63 18.87 -1.18
N LYS A 115 -8.99 18.72 0.11
CA LYS A 115 -8.41 19.52 1.20
C LYS A 115 -6.92 19.27 1.34
N VAL A 116 -6.49 18.02 1.35
CA VAL A 116 -5.08 17.62 1.47
C VAL A 116 -4.25 18.20 0.32
N LYS A 117 -4.78 18.20 -0.91
CA LYS A 117 -4.10 18.78 -2.07
C LYS A 117 -3.83 20.28 -1.94
N LYS A 118 -4.61 20.99 -1.13
CA LYS A 118 -4.46 22.44 -0.90
C LYS A 118 -3.47 22.78 0.21
N VAL A 119 -3.00 21.79 0.98
CA VAL A 119 -2.02 22.00 2.08
C VAL A 119 -0.63 22.18 1.48
N ARG A 120 0.01 23.31 1.76
CA ARG A 120 1.29 23.71 1.14
C ARG A 120 2.45 22.72 1.36
N ASP A 121 2.48 22.09 2.53
CA ASP A 121 3.60 21.22 2.94
C ASP A 121 3.37 19.74 2.62
N LEU A 122 2.21 19.39 2.08
CA LEU A 122 1.83 18.03 1.71
C LEU A 122 1.84 17.87 0.19
N LYS A 123 2.73 17.00 -0.29
CA LYS A 123 2.70 16.58 -1.68
C LYS A 123 1.72 15.43 -1.81
N LEU A 124 0.64 15.65 -2.55
CA LEU A 124 -0.29 14.63 -3.00
C LEU A 124 -0.09 14.42 -4.51
N ASP A 125 0.34 13.24 -4.91
CA ASP A 125 0.39 12.82 -6.32
C ASP A 125 -0.67 11.76 -6.60
N VAL A 126 -1.28 11.84 -7.77
CA VAL A 126 -2.19 10.82 -8.28
C VAL A 126 -1.46 10.07 -9.38
N LEU A 127 -1.21 8.80 -9.13
CA LEU A 127 -0.57 7.93 -10.11
C LEU A 127 -1.59 7.58 -11.20
N SER A 128 -1.41 8.16 -12.40
CA SER A 128 -2.34 7.95 -13.52
C SER A 128 -2.37 6.50 -13.99
N LEU A 129 -3.49 6.08 -14.61
CA LEU A 129 -3.63 4.74 -15.20
C LEU A 129 -2.50 4.41 -16.19
N GLU A 130 -1.96 5.40 -16.90
CA GLU A 130 -0.80 5.19 -17.80
C GLU A 130 0.44 4.77 -17.02
N LYS A 131 0.71 5.43 -15.89
CA LYS A 131 1.81 5.05 -14.99
C LYS A 131 1.54 3.71 -14.31
N GLU A 132 0.29 3.41 -13.94
CA GLU A 132 -0.10 2.09 -13.42
C GLU A 132 0.20 0.98 -14.45
N LYS A 133 -0.06 1.24 -15.75
CA LYS A 133 0.29 0.33 -16.85
C LYS A 133 1.81 0.17 -17.02
N GLU A 134 2.56 1.26 -16.98
CA GLU A 134 4.03 1.21 -17.02
C GLU A 134 4.63 0.37 -15.88
N MET A 135 3.97 0.35 -14.73
CA MET A 135 4.31 -0.47 -13.57
C MET A 135 3.76 -1.91 -13.66
N SER A 136 3.11 -2.27 -14.77
CA SER A 136 2.46 -3.58 -14.99
C SER A 136 1.37 -3.91 -13.96
N LEU A 137 0.71 -2.89 -13.40
CA LEU A 137 -0.35 -3.07 -12.42
C LEU A 137 -1.69 -3.46 -13.08
N GLU A 138 -1.86 -3.20 -14.38
CA GLU A 138 -3.10 -3.52 -15.11
C GLU A 138 -3.42 -5.02 -15.15
N ASN A 139 -2.38 -5.88 -15.08
CA ASN A 139 -2.53 -7.33 -15.10
C ASN A 139 -2.98 -7.91 -13.74
N LEU A 140 -3.01 -7.06 -12.70
CA LEU A 140 -3.47 -7.44 -11.36
C LEU A 140 -4.97 -7.19 -11.27
N GLY A 141 -5.72 -8.20 -10.83
CA GLY A 141 -7.19 -8.17 -10.84
C GLY A 141 -7.77 -7.20 -9.82
N GLU A 142 -7.27 -7.25 -8.59
CA GLU A 142 -7.80 -6.49 -7.46
C GLU A 142 -7.02 -5.19 -7.22
N VAL A 143 -7.71 -4.15 -6.77
CA VAL A 143 -7.10 -2.85 -6.42
C VAL A 143 -6.08 -3.01 -5.29
N ASP A 144 -6.36 -3.88 -4.33
CA ASP A 144 -5.44 -4.26 -3.24
C ASP A 144 -4.09 -4.76 -3.75
N GLU A 145 -4.11 -5.66 -4.74
CA GLU A 145 -2.89 -6.22 -5.33
C GLU A 145 -2.09 -5.15 -6.08
N LYS A 146 -2.79 -4.26 -6.79
CA LYS A 146 -2.17 -3.11 -7.45
C LYS A 146 -1.47 -2.21 -6.44
N LEU A 147 -2.14 -1.92 -5.33
CA LEU A 147 -1.64 -1.07 -4.27
C LEU A 147 -0.39 -1.67 -3.60
N ILE A 148 -0.43 -2.96 -3.25
CA ILE A 148 0.72 -3.69 -2.69
C ILE A 148 1.89 -3.70 -3.67
N SER A 149 1.63 -4.00 -4.96
CA SER A 149 2.67 -4.05 -5.98
C SER A 149 3.31 -2.68 -6.21
N ALA A 150 2.50 -1.61 -6.29
CA ALA A 150 2.97 -0.24 -6.42
C ALA A 150 3.85 0.17 -5.23
N ALA A 151 3.40 -0.10 -4.00
CA ALA A 151 4.16 0.19 -2.79
C ALA A 151 5.49 -0.59 -2.76
N LYS A 152 5.48 -1.87 -3.12
CA LYS A 152 6.68 -2.72 -3.18
C LYS A 152 7.71 -2.20 -4.19
N GLN A 153 7.27 -1.85 -5.41
CA GLN A 153 8.15 -1.34 -6.47
C GLN A 153 8.83 -0.04 -6.07
N ASN A 154 8.12 0.84 -5.35
CA ASN A 154 8.64 2.12 -4.87
C ASN A 154 9.37 2.02 -3.52
N LYS A 155 9.40 0.85 -2.86
CA LYS A 155 9.88 0.68 -1.47
C LYS A 155 9.15 1.62 -0.50
N ALA A 156 7.89 1.81 -0.75
CA ALA A 156 7.02 2.74 -0.08
C ALA A 156 6.28 2.09 1.11
N ARG A 157 5.65 2.93 1.93
CA ARG A 157 4.73 2.50 2.97
C ARG A 157 3.30 2.47 2.42
N LEU A 158 2.48 1.59 2.96
CA LEU A 158 1.06 1.49 2.65
C LEU A 158 0.26 1.87 3.89
N ILE A 159 -0.78 2.68 3.74
CA ILE A 159 -1.70 3.04 4.81
C ILE A 159 -3.09 2.53 4.48
N THR A 160 -3.69 1.80 5.42
CA THR A 160 -5.03 1.22 5.29
C THR A 160 -5.74 1.17 6.64
N CYS A 161 -7.07 1.04 6.62
CA CYS A 161 -7.87 0.64 7.79
C CYS A 161 -8.25 -0.84 7.75
N ASP A 162 -8.01 -1.53 6.62
CA ASP A 162 -8.33 -2.94 6.43
C ASP A 162 -7.23 -3.84 7.01
N TYR A 163 -7.63 -4.74 7.90
CA TYR A 163 -6.76 -5.73 8.52
C TYR A 163 -6.21 -6.75 7.50
N ASN A 164 -7.06 -7.18 6.54
CA ASN A 164 -6.65 -8.18 5.56
C ASN A 164 -5.61 -7.62 4.59
N LEU A 165 -5.82 -6.38 4.12
CA LEU A 165 -4.85 -5.68 3.27
C LEU A 165 -3.53 -5.45 4.00
N GLU A 166 -3.56 -5.05 5.28
CA GLU A 166 -2.37 -4.94 6.13
C GLU A 166 -1.58 -6.25 6.16
N LYS A 167 -2.26 -7.39 6.39
CA LYS A 167 -1.62 -8.72 6.44
C LYS A 167 -1.05 -9.15 5.10
N LYS A 168 -1.83 -9.00 4.00
CA LYS A 168 -1.36 -9.27 2.63
C LYS A 168 -0.11 -8.45 2.29
N ALA A 169 -0.10 -7.17 2.61
CA ALA A 169 1.03 -6.27 2.38
C ALA A 169 2.27 -6.70 3.17
N SER A 170 2.11 -7.00 4.47
CA SER A 170 3.19 -7.45 5.34
C SER A 170 3.84 -8.75 4.84
N ILE A 171 3.04 -9.74 4.43
CA ILE A 171 3.51 -11.00 3.83
C ILE A 171 4.28 -10.72 2.54
N SER A 172 3.85 -9.73 1.76
CA SER A 172 4.51 -9.31 0.52
C SER A 172 5.79 -8.49 0.73
N GLY A 173 6.17 -8.21 1.99
CA GLY A 173 7.35 -7.44 2.35
C GLY A 173 7.16 -5.92 2.22
N VAL A 174 5.91 -5.44 2.27
CA VAL A 174 5.56 -4.01 2.27
C VAL A 174 5.25 -3.58 3.70
N THR A 175 5.84 -2.47 4.14
CA THR A 175 5.50 -1.88 5.44
C THR A 175 4.10 -1.27 5.38
N ALA A 176 3.13 -1.92 6.00
CA ALA A 176 1.76 -1.43 6.11
C ALA A 176 1.52 -0.80 7.49
N ILE A 177 0.84 0.34 7.49
CA ILE A 177 0.41 1.07 8.69
C ILE A 177 -1.11 1.00 8.74
N ASN A 178 -1.64 0.31 9.75
CA ASN A 178 -3.08 0.29 9.99
C ASN A 178 -3.47 1.45 10.89
N VAL A 179 -4.37 2.31 10.39
CA VAL A 179 -4.81 3.52 11.09
C VAL A 179 -5.51 3.18 12.42
N ASN A 180 -6.25 2.08 12.48
CA ASN A 180 -6.91 1.65 13.71
C ASN A 180 -5.89 1.16 14.75
N THR A 181 -4.86 0.42 14.31
CA THR A 181 -3.77 -0.01 15.18
C THR A 181 -3.01 1.20 15.72
N LEU A 182 -2.69 2.17 14.85
CA LEU A 182 -2.04 3.42 15.26
C LEU A 182 -2.88 4.17 16.29
N ALA A 183 -4.18 4.35 16.04
CA ALA A 183 -5.08 4.99 16.99
C ALA A 183 -5.12 4.28 18.34
N ASN A 184 -5.12 2.93 18.34
CA ASN A 184 -5.12 2.15 19.59
C ASN A 184 -3.82 2.30 20.38
N VAL A 185 -2.68 2.45 19.70
CA VAL A 185 -1.38 2.69 20.37
C VAL A 185 -1.33 4.07 21.01
N LEU A 186 -2.00 5.06 20.40
CA LEU A 186 -2.03 6.45 20.88
C LEU A 186 -3.11 6.70 21.94
N LYS A 187 -3.98 5.72 22.23
CA LYS A 187 -4.98 5.87 23.29
C LYS A 187 -4.32 6.02 24.66
N ILE A 188 -4.96 6.83 25.52
CA ILE A 188 -4.55 7.05 26.89
C ILE A 188 -4.41 5.70 27.60
N ILE A 189 -3.25 5.47 28.21
CA ILE A 189 -3.00 4.30 29.04
C ILE A 189 -3.27 4.71 30.48
N ALA A 190 -4.51 4.53 30.94
CA ALA A 190 -4.77 4.68 32.36
C ALA A 190 -4.03 3.60 33.16
N VAL A 191 -3.40 4.00 34.25
CA VAL A 191 -2.56 3.13 35.09
C VAL A 191 -3.34 2.80 36.37
N PRO A 192 -3.23 1.59 36.93
CA PRO A 192 -3.77 1.30 38.26
C PRO A 192 -3.31 2.33 39.29
N GLY A 193 -4.25 2.87 40.08
CA GLY A 193 -4.01 3.96 41.03
C GLY A 193 -4.32 5.38 40.50
N GLU A 194 -4.53 5.52 39.19
CA GLU A 194 -4.90 6.82 38.60
C GLU A 194 -6.35 7.18 38.93
N THR A 195 -6.56 8.45 39.26
CA THR A 195 -7.91 9.01 39.51
C THR A 195 -8.47 9.57 38.21
N LEU A 196 -9.68 9.19 37.86
CA LEU A 196 -10.39 9.63 36.69
C LEU A 196 -11.75 10.21 37.06
N HIS A 197 -12.16 11.25 36.35
CA HIS A 197 -13.50 11.84 36.46
C HIS A 197 -14.36 11.31 35.33
N ILE A 198 -15.45 10.61 35.64
CA ILE A 198 -16.28 9.94 34.64
C ILE A 198 -17.75 10.05 34.90
N LYS A 199 -18.56 10.10 33.85
CA LYS A 199 -20.01 10.04 33.89
C LYS A 199 -20.49 8.61 33.74
N ILE A 200 -21.30 8.12 34.68
CA ILE A 200 -21.93 6.81 34.61
C ILE A 200 -23.11 6.85 33.65
N GLN A 201 -23.02 6.08 32.56
CA GLN A 201 -24.02 6.08 31.49
C GLN A 201 -24.96 4.87 31.52
N HIS A 202 -24.43 3.72 31.91
CA HIS A 202 -25.17 2.45 31.92
C HIS A 202 -24.92 1.66 33.19
N LYS A 203 -25.83 0.70 33.50
CA LYS A 203 -25.57 -0.34 34.50
C LYS A 203 -24.57 -1.35 33.92
N GLY A 204 -23.68 -1.86 34.75
CA GLY A 204 -22.76 -2.90 34.41
C GLY A 204 -23.38 -4.28 34.31
N LYS A 205 -22.54 -5.29 34.06
CA LYS A 205 -22.94 -6.69 34.02
C LYS A 205 -23.40 -7.18 35.37
N ASP A 206 -22.75 -6.74 36.44
CA ASP A 206 -23.18 -7.00 37.84
C ASP A 206 -24.13 -5.91 38.32
N ILE A 207 -25.07 -6.28 39.17
CA ILE A 207 -26.15 -5.41 39.65
C ILE A 207 -25.63 -4.16 40.38
N THR A 208 -24.45 -4.22 40.96
CA THR A 208 -23.82 -3.12 41.69
C THR A 208 -22.97 -2.20 40.82
N GLN A 209 -22.61 -2.64 39.59
CA GLN A 209 -21.67 -1.92 38.73
C GLN A 209 -22.34 -0.85 37.88
N GLY A 210 -21.63 0.28 37.74
CA GLY A 210 -21.90 1.29 36.72
C GLY A 210 -20.86 1.26 35.59
N VAL A 211 -21.22 1.68 34.39
CA VAL A 211 -20.34 1.77 33.23
C VAL A 211 -20.36 3.19 32.71
N GLY A 212 -19.18 3.70 32.47
CA GLY A 212 -18.92 4.95 31.75
C GLY A 212 -17.88 4.77 30.66
N TYR A 213 -17.60 5.85 29.92
CA TYR A 213 -16.61 5.87 28.85
C TYR A 213 -15.76 7.11 28.95
N LEU A 214 -14.45 6.96 28.68
CA LEU A 214 -13.57 8.10 28.47
C LEU A 214 -13.83 8.71 27.09
N ASP A 215 -13.31 9.90 26.84
CA ASP A 215 -13.45 10.63 25.56
C ASP A 215 -12.92 9.84 24.37
N ASP A 216 -11.93 8.96 24.58
CA ASP A 216 -11.38 8.06 23.59
C ASP A 216 -12.21 6.79 23.34
N GLY A 217 -13.36 6.65 24.02
CA GLY A 217 -14.24 5.49 23.94
C GLY A 217 -13.81 4.29 24.81
N THR A 218 -12.78 4.44 25.66
CA THR A 218 -12.36 3.39 26.58
C THR A 218 -13.45 3.15 27.65
N MET A 219 -13.89 1.89 27.78
CA MET A 219 -14.90 1.51 28.76
C MET A 219 -14.33 1.47 30.17
N ILE A 220 -15.03 2.08 31.10
CA ILE A 220 -14.75 2.01 32.55
C ILE A 220 -15.90 1.34 33.27
N VAL A 221 -15.60 0.30 34.03
CA VAL A 221 -16.53 -0.39 34.92
C VAL A 221 -16.24 0.06 36.35
N VAL A 222 -17.19 0.68 36.99
CA VAL A 222 -17.08 1.22 38.36
C VAL A 222 -17.84 0.36 39.33
N GLU A 223 -17.16 -0.16 40.36
CA GLU A 223 -17.78 -0.93 41.43
C GLU A 223 -18.71 -0.01 42.27
N ASN A 224 -19.85 -0.55 42.69
CA ASN A 224 -20.85 0.13 43.54
C ASN A 224 -21.40 1.46 42.98
N ALA A 225 -21.48 1.60 41.66
CA ALA A 225 -21.95 2.80 40.97
C ALA A 225 -23.25 2.62 40.19
N SER A 226 -23.98 1.51 40.40
CA SER A 226 -25.21 1.24 39.66
C SER A 226 -26.35 2.23 39.98
N LEU A 227 -26.31 2.86 41.14
CA LEU A 227 -27.28 3.87 41.59
C LEU A 227 -26.92 5.30 41.17
N ASP A 228 -25.73 5.48 40.60
CA ASP A 228 -25.22 6.79 40.21
C ASP A 228 -25.35 7.06 38.70
N LEU A 229 -26.31 6.42 38.04
CA LEU A 229 -26.61 6.65 36.64
C LEU A 229 -26.85 8.15 36.35
N GLY A 230 -26.16 8.65 35.32
CA GLY A 230 -26.22 10.06 34.91
C GLY A 230 -25.36 11.01 35.72
N LYS A 231 -24.77 10.58 36.84
CA LYS A 231 -23.88 11.39 37.68
C LYS A 231 -22.41 11.28 37.19
N GLU A 232 -21.66 12.30 37.47
CA GLU A 232 -20.21 12.34 37.34
C GLU A 232 -19.57 11.96 38.67
N LEU A 233 -18.59 11.08 38.62
CA LEU A 233 -17.92 10.52 39.80
C LEU A 233 -16.42 10.52 39.62
N ASP A 234 -15.69 10.74 40.71
CA ASP A 234 -14.26 10.47 40.78
C ASP A 234 -14.04 9.02 41.13
N VAL A 235 -13.21 8.35 40.33
CA VAL A 235 -12.95 6.92 40.47
C VAL A 235 -11.45 6.65 40.39
N VAL A 236 -10.99 5.66 41.15
CA VAL A 236 -9.61 5.19 41.09
C VAL A 236 -9.55 3.90 40.26
N VAL A 237 -8.69 3.86 39.26
CA VAL A 237 -8.44 2.67 38.46
C VAL A 237 -7.82 1.58 39.33
N SER A 238 -8.47 0.43 39.45
CA SER A 238 -7.96 -0.71 40.20
C SER A 238 -7.20 -1.69 39.32
N ARG A 239 -7.64 -1.92 38.07
CA ARG A 239 -6.98 -2.79 37.11
C ARG A 239 -7.38 -2.47 35.68
N VAL A 240 -6.52 -2.83 34.74
CA VAL A 240 -6.74 -2.70 33.30
C VAL A 240 -6.74 -4.08 32.67
N ILE A 241 -7.75 -4.39 31.87
CA ILE A 241 -7.85 -5.65 31.12
C ILE A 241 -7.84 -5.33 29.63
N GLN A 242 -6.95 -5.97 28.89
CA GLN A 242 -6.93 -5.91 27.43
C GLN A 242 -7.82 -7.02 26.88
N THR A 243 -8.79 -6.66 26.05
CA THR A 243 -9.65 -7.61 25.33
C THR A 243 -9.47 -7.45 23.83
N THR A 244 -10.01 -8.38 23.04
CA THR A 244 -10.05 -8.27 21.57
C THR A 244 -10.85 -7.07 21.09
N ALA A 245 -11.84 -6.62 21.86
CA ALA A 245 -12.68 -5.46 21.55
C ALA A 245 -12.11 -4.12 22.04
N GLY A 246 -11.02 -4.14 22.82
CA GLY A 246 -10.40 -2.93 23.37
C GLY A 246 -9.99 -3.11 24.84
N ARG A 247 -9.63 -1.99 25.47
CA ARG A 247 -9.29 -1.96 26.91
C ARG A 247 -10.52 -1.70 27.75
N ILE A 248 -10.57 -2.38 28.89
CA ILE A 248 -11.59 -2.17 29.92
C ILE A 248 -10.86 -1.82 31.21
N LEU A 249 -11.21 -0.69 31.80
CA LEU A 249 -10.74 -0.24 33.10
C LEU A 249 -11.74 -0.67 34.18
N PHE A 250 -11.23 -1.28 35.21
CA PHE A 250 -12.02 -1.53 36.44
C PHE A 250 -11.61 -0.51 37.48
N SER A 251 -12.58 0.15 38.07
CA SER A 251 -12.35 1.27 38.98
C SER A 251 -13.24 1.17 40.20
N LYS A 252 -12.84 1.84 41.26
CA LYS A 252 -13.61 2.00 42.50
C LYS A 252 -13.97 3.45 42.68
N LYS A 253 -15.16 3.71 43.20
CA LYS A 253 -15.61 5.05 43.59
C LYS A 253 -14.77 5.53 44.77
N ILE A 254 -14.35 6.81 44.70
CA ILE A 254 -13.70 7.50 45.82
C ILE A 254 -14.76 8.05 46.77
#